data_2db30f4302738ee08a56d8e07c2d5c8e
#
_entry.id   2db30f4302738ee08a56d8e07c2d5c8e
#
_cell.length_a   1.000
_cell.length_b   1.000
_cell.length_c   1.000
_cell.angle_alpha   90.00
_cell.angle_beta   90.00
_cell.angle_gamma   90.00
#
_symmetry.space_group_name_H-M   'P 1'
#
loop_
_entity.id
_entity.type
_entity.pdbx_description
1 polymer ?
#
loop_
_entity_poly.entity_id
_entity_poly.type
_entity_poly.pdbx_seq_one_letter_code
_entity_poly.pdbx_strand_id
1 'polypeptide(L)'
;MGLPEIVQPRDLADAVRLTGEGGKPLAGGTDLFVRLRKGAERPPFLVYVGELPELRGIRTTEGGVEIGAAATHAEILSAPATAQLPILRLALGTIGSPALRHMGTLGGNVANASPAGDGLIPLYLLGARVNVVGPARERSLPVEEFVLGPGRTALQPGELIRSLAIPLPQDGAHPYFRKVGRRQALLIAVASLGALVWVEDGAVREARLALGSVAPTVLRPREVERALVGRPLTVEALAELRDALSSAVRPISDLRASADYRRRVSGNLLIDLSSLASG
;
A
#
# COMPACT_ATOMS: atom_id res chain seq x y z
N MET A 1 -18.87 15.42 -21.29
CA MET A 1 -19.64 14.66 -20.31
C MET A 1 -19.34 15.26 -18.94
N GLY A 2 -20.36 15.71 -18.19
CA GLY A 2 -20.17 16.30 -16.86
C GLY A 2 -19.69 15.25 -15.85
N LEU A 3 -19.12 15.72 -14.72
CA LEU A 3 -18.84 14.85 -13.58
C LEU A 3 -20.18 14.36 -12.98
N PRO A 4 -20.23 13.13 -12.41
CA PRO A 4 -21.39 12.68 -11.65
C PRO A 4 -21.70 13.63 -10.49
N GLU A 5 -22.96 13.69 -10.09
CA GLU A 5 -23.38 14.41 -8.88
C GLU A 5 -22.59 13.91 -7.66
N ILE A 6 -22.23 14.83 -6.75
CA ILE A 6 -21.58 14.51 -5.49
C ILE A 6 -22.59 14.67 -4.35
N VAL A 7 -22.89 13.58 -3.68
CA VAL A 7 -23.82 13.53 -2.55
C VAL A 7 -23.00 13.52 -1.25
N GLN A 8 -23.38 14.40 -0.32
CA GLN A 8 -22.80 14.46 1.03
C GLN A 8 -23.64 13.56 1.96
N PRO A 9 -23.11 12.44 2.48
CA PRO A 9 -23.81 11.63 3.46
C PRO A 9 -23.84 12.35 4.83
N ARG A 10 -24.89 12.09 5.62
CA ARG A 10 -25.08 12.68 6.95
C ARG A 10 -24.14 12.05 7.99
N ASP A 11 -23.89 10.74 7.86
CA ASP A 11 -23.10 9.92 8.75
C ASP A 11 -22.61 8.65 8.02
N LEU A 12 -21.90 7.78 8.72
CA LEU A 12 -21.36 6.54 8.15
C LEU A 12 -22.48 5.58 7.69
N ALA A 13 -23.59 5.51 8.40
CA ALA A 13 -24.72 4.63 8.03
C ALA A 13 -25.37 5.09 6.72
N ASP A 14 -25.52 6.40 6.55
CA ASP A 14 -26.02 6.99 5.32
C ASP A 14 -25.05 6.79 4.14
N ALA A 15 -23.74 6.89 4.38
CA ALA A 15 -22.71 6.59 3.38
C ALA A 15 -22.77 5.13 2.92
N VAL A 16 -22.93 4.18 3.85
CA VAL A 16 -23.11 2.75 3.57
C VAL A 16 -24.36 2.50 2.72
N ARG A 17 -25.49 3.12 3.10
CA ARG A 17 -26.74 3.03 2.34
C ARG A 17 -26.59 3.56 0.91
N LEU A 18 -26.08 4.79 0.75
CA LEU A 18 -25.87 5.43 -0.55
C LEU A 18 -24.92 4.61 -1.44
N THR A 19 -23.87 4.02 -0.85
CA THR A 19 -22.95 3.13 -1.57
C THR A 19 -23.66 1.85 -2.02
N GLY A 20 -24.59 1.32 -1.21
CA GLY A 20 -25.46 0.20 -1.57
C GLY A 20 -26.42 0.50 -2.72
N GLU A 21 -26.82 1.75 -2.88
CA GLU A 21 -27.65 2.26 -3.98
C GLU A 21 -26.86 2.53 -5.28
N GLY A 22 -25.56 2.18 -5.31
CA GLY A 22 -24.70 2.31 -6.48
C GLY A 22 -23.84 3.57 -6.47
N GLY A 23 -23.87 4.38 -5.43
CA GLY A 23 -22.97 5.52 -5.26
C GLY A 23 -21.53 5.07 -5.11
N LYS A 24 -20.60 5.78 -5.78
CA LYS A 24 -19.16 5.48 -5.68
C LYS A 24 -18.53 6.31 -4.57
N PRO A 25 -17.89 5.68 -3.56
CA PRO A 25 -17.19 6.42 -2.51
C PRO A 25 -16.09 7.33 -3.07
N LEU A 26 -16.09 8.58 -2.64
CA LEU A 26 -15.12 9.62 -2.96
C LEU A 26 -14.49 10.15 -1.66
N ALA A 27 -13.20 9.91 -1.46
CA ALA A 27 -12.39 10.60 -0.46
C ALA A 27 -11.55 11.69 -1.15
N GLY A 28 -10.24 11.55 -1.22
CA GLY A 28 -9.37 12.54 -1.85
C GLY A 28 -9.45 12.65 -3.38
N GLY A 29 -10.07 11.70 -4.07
CA GLY A 29 -10.34 11.74 -5.51
C GLY A 29 -9.14 11.64 -6.44
N THR A 30 -7.91 11.55 -5.93
CA THR A 30 -6.65 11.63 -6.71
C THR A 30 -6.52 10.57 -7.80
N ASP A 31 -7.09 9.39 -7.61
CA ASP A 31 -7.18 8.33 -8.61
C ASP A 31 -8.56 8.30 -9.30
N LEU A 32 -9.65 8.47 -8.51
CA LEU A 32 -11.01 8.34 -9.01
C LEU A 32 -11.33 9.36 -10.11
N PHE A 33 -10.97 10.63 -9.94
CA PHE A 33 -11.22 11.65 -10.98
C PHE A 33 -10.44 11.38 -12.27
N VAL A 34 -9.24 10.77 -12.18
CA VAL A 34 -8.49 10.34 -13.37
C VAL A 34 -9.23 9.22 -14.11
N ARG A 35 -9.81 8.26 -13.38
CA ARG A 35 -10.59 7.14 -13.95
C ARG A 35 -11.91 7.63 -14.57
N LEU A 36 -12.62 8.53 -13.89
CA LEU A 36 -13.84 9.17 -14.42
C LEU A 36 -13.56 9.94 -15.73
N ARG A 37 -12.50 10.77 -15.75
CA ARG A 37 -12.11 11.52 -16.95
C ARG A 37 -11.74 10.63 -18.14
N LYS A 38 -11.15 9.47 -17.89
CA LYS A 38 -10.84 8.46 -18.90
C LYS A 38 -12.05 7.61 -19.30
N GLY A 39 -13.21 7.79 -18.65
CA GLY A 39 -14.40 6.97 -18.89
C GLY A 39 -14.26 5.52 -18.42
N ALA A 40 -13.23 5.22 -17.61
CA ALA A 40 -12.99 3.89 -17.04
C ALA A 40 -13.97 3.55 -15.90
N GLU A 41 -14.60 4.57 -15.31
CA GLU A 41 -15.70 4.44 -14.36
C GLU A 41 -16.83 5.39 -14.72
N ARG A 42 -18.08 4.97 -14.46
CA ARG A 42 -19.29 5.76 -14.73
C ARG A 42 -20.34 5.47 -13.67
N PRO A 43 -20.10 5.84 -12.40
CA PRO A 43 -21.09 5.65 -11.34
C PRO A 43 -22.26 6.62 -11.56
N PRO A 44 -23.47 6.28 -11.07
CA PRO A 44 -24.62 7.18 -11.14
C PRO A 44 -24.38 8.48 -10.35
N PHE A 45 -23.72 8.39 -9.21
CA PHE A 45 -23.32 9.53 -8.36
C PHE A 45 -22.10 9.16 -7.52
N LEU A 46 -21.49 10.16 -6.88
CA LEU A 46 -20.38 10.02 -5.94
C LEU A 46 -20.87 10.26 -4.52
N VAL A 47 -20.37 9.49 -3.55
CA VAL A 47 -20.65 9.66 -2.12
C VAL A 47 -19.40 10.22 -1.46
N TYR A 48 -19.44 11.48 -1.00
CA TYR A 48 -18.26 12.11 -0.41
C TYR A 48 -18.05 11.66 1.03
N VAL A 49 -17.05 10.80 1.23
CA VAL A 49 -16.74 10.19 2.53
C VAL A 49 -15.50 10.79 3.20
N GLY A 50 -14.83 11.75 2.54
CA GLY A 50 -13.54 12.29 2.99
C GLY A 50 -13.58 13.02 4.33
N GLU A 51 -14.75 13.55 4.74
CA GLU A 51 -14.92 14.32 5.97
C GLU A 51 -15.73 13.60 7.05
N LEU A 52 -16.13 12.34 6.81
CA LEU A 52 -16.85 11.58 7.83
C LEU A 52 -15.92 11.33 9.05
N PRO A 53 -16.32 11.79 10.26
CA PRO A 53 -15.46 11.64 11.45
C PRO A 53 -15.11 10.18 11.76
N GLU A 54 -16.03 9.25 11.48
CA GLU A 54 -15.87 7.82 11.73
C GLU A 54 -14.83 7.15 10.83
N LEU A 55 -14.48 7.81 9.71
CA LEU A 55 -13.46 7.35 8.76
C LEU A 55 -12.12 8.08 8.94
N ARG A 56 -12.04 9.02 9.87
CA ARG A 56 -10.83 9.80 10.16
C ARG A 56 -10.19 9.35 11.47
N GLY A 57 -9.07 9.97 11.77
CA GLY A 57 -8.34 9.71 13.00
C GLY A 57 -7.21 8.69 12.84
N ILE A 58 -6.19 8.90 13.65
CA ILE A 58 -4.99 8.05 13.73
C ILE A 58 -4.73 7.87 15.22
N ARG A 59 -4.79 6.64 15.71
CA ARG A 59 -4.66 6.35 17.14
C ARG A 59 -3.78 5.15 17.41
N THR A 60 -3.02 5.19 18.49
CA THR A 60 -2.34 4.03 19.03
C THR A 60 -3.37 3.11 19.67
N THR A 61 -3.21 1.81 19.49
CA THR A 61 -3.99 0.74 20.11
C THR A 61 -3.04 -0.19 20.85
N GLU A 62 -3.55 -1.11 21.66
CA GLU A 62 -2.74 -2.11 22.38
C GLU A 62 -1.86 -2.95 21.44
N GLY A 63 -2.35 -3.25 20.22
CA GLY A 63 -1.65 -4.09 19.22
C GLY A 63 -0.95 -3.32 18.10
N GLY A 64 -0.98 -1.97 18.10
CA GLY A 64 -0.39 -1.21 16.99
C GLY A 64 -1.01 0.17 16.79
N VAL A 65 -1.24 0.52 15.53
CA VAL A 65 -1.84 1.81 15.13
C VAL A 65 -3.07 1.55 14.28
N GLU A 66 -4.17 2.19 14.63
CA GLU A 66 -5.35 2.22 13.78
C GLU A 66 -5.42 3.56 13.03
N ILE A 67 -5.61 3.47 11.72
CA ILE A 67 -5.69 4.62 10.80
C ILE A 67 -7.04 4.58 10.09
N GLY A 68 -7.83 5.64 10.25
CA GLY A 68 -9.09 5.82 9.53
C GLY A 68 -8.88 5.86 8.01
N ALA A 69 -9.83 5.30 7.25
CA ALA A 69 -9.71 5.18 5.79
C ALA A 69 -9.59 6.53 5.07
N ALA A 70 -10.19 7.59 5.62
CA ALA A 70 -10.14 8.94 5.09
C ALA A 70 -8.92 9.75 5.58
N ALA A 71 -8.06 9.19 6.45
CA ALA A 71 -6.81 9.84 6.83
C ALA A 71 -5.91 10.02 5.62
N THR A 72 -5.46 11.24 5.38
CA THR A 72 -4.59 11.59 4.25
C THR A 72 -3.15 11.11 4.48
N HIS A 73 -2.41 10.92 3.41
CA HIS A 73 -0.99 10.58 3.53
C HIS A 73 -0.20 11.64 4.31
N ALA A 74 -0.55 12.93 4.17
CA ALA A 74 0.09 14.01 4.91
C ALA A 74 -0.21 13.94 6.42
N GLU A 75 -1.47 13.68 6.81
CA GLU A 75 -1.86 13.47 8.21
C GLU A 75 -1.10 12.28 8.81
N ILE A 76 -1.00 11.17 8.08
CA ILE A 76 -0.26 9.99 8.53
C ILE A 76 1.22 10.29 8.74
N LEU A 77 1.84 11.04 7.81
CA LEU A 77 3.25 11.40 7.91
C LEU A 77 3.55 12.32 9.10
N SER A 78 2.61 13.14 9.53
CA SER A 78 2.76 14.07 10.65
C SER A 78 2.30 13.51 12.00
N ALA A 79 1.49 12.44 12.00
CA ALA A 79 0.90 11.88 13.23
C ALA A 79 1.98 11.24 14.14
N PRO A 80 2.04 11.59 15.45
CA PRO A 80 2.98 10.98 16.37
C PRO A 80 2.83 9.46 16.48
N ALA A 81 1.60 8.93 16.43
CA ALA A 81 1.32 7.50 16.51
C ALA A 81 2.03 6.69 15.42
N THR A 82 2.22 7.26 14.21
CA THR A 82 2.88 6.58 13.10
C THR A 82 4.41 6.63 13.14
N ALA A 83 5.01 7.33 14.11
CA ALA A 83 6.47 7.30 14.32
C ALA A 83 6.98 5.87 14.57
N GLN A 84 6.15 5.01 15.14
CA GLN A 84 6.43 3.59 15.38
C GLN A 84 6.31 2.71 14.12
N LEU A 85 5.90 3.28 12.98
CA LEU A 85 5.73 2.61 11.70
C LEU A 85 6.65 3.23 10.62
N PRO A 86 7.98 3.22 10.80
CA PRO A 86 8.91 3.94 9.91
C PRO A 86 8.80 3.47 8.46
N ILE A 87 8.56 2.18 8.20
CA ILE A 87 8.38 1.66 6.84
C ILE A 87 7.15 2.25 6.15
N LEU A 88 6.05 2.51 6.89
CA LEU A 88 4.86 3.17 6.35
C LEU A 88 5.19 4.62 5.96
N ARG A 89 5.87 5.35 6.82
CA ARG A 89 6.27 6.73 6.56
C ARG A 89 7.25 6.85 5.38
N LEU A 90 8.22 5.95 5.28
CA LEU A 90 9.15 5.90 4.14
C LEU A 90 8.39 5.73 2.83
N ALA A 91 7.47 4.79 2.75
CA ALA A 91 6.69 4.55 1.53
C ALA A 91 5.77 5.73 1.19
N LEU A 92 4.97 6.21 2.16
CA LEU A 92 4.01 7.30 1.94
C LEU A 92 4.71 8.62 1.56
N GLY A 93 5.89 8.87 2.09
CA GLY A 93 6.71 10.04 1.76
C GLY A 93 7.09 10.13 0.28
N THR A 94 7.10 9.00 -0.43
CA THR A 94 7.42 8.93 -1.86
C THR A 94 6.20 9.06 -2.78
N ILE A 95 4.97 9.07 -2.23
CA ILE A 95 3.74 9.15 -3.03
C ILE A 95 3.54 10.58 -3.53
N GLY A 96 3.45 10.73 -4.83
CA GLY A 96 3.06 11.97 -5.50
C GLY A 96 3.80 13.22 -5.02
N SER A 97 3.14 14.37 -5.13
CA SER A 97 3.60 15.66 -4.59
C SER A 97 3.06 15.89 -3.16
N PRO A 98 3.57 16.88 -2.42
CA PRO A 98 2.96 17.30 -1.16
C PRO A 98 1.45 17.58 -1.30
N ALA A 99 1.04 18.29 -2.35
CA ALA A 99 -0.37 18.57 -2.61
C ALA A 99 -1.21 17.29 -2.78
N LEU A 100 -0.69 16.29 -3.52
CA LEU A 100 -1.38 15.00 -3.67
C LEU A 100 -1.46 14.24 -2.35
N ARG A 101 -0.45 14.33 -1.49
CA ARG A 101 -0.47 13.68 -0.18
C ARG A 101 -1.47 14.31 0.80
N HIS A 102 -1.79 15.60 0.65
CA HIS A 102 -2.85 16.27 1.42
C HIS A 102 -4.26 15.88 0.96
N MET A 103 -4.41 15.30 -0.23
CA MET A 103 -5.70 14.85 -0.75
C MET A 103 -5.85 13.32 -0.71
N GLY A 104 -4.84 12.59 -1.17
CA GLY A 104 -4.85 11.13 -1.22
C GLY A 104 -4.91 10.51 0.17
N THR A 105 -5.80 9.52 0.35
CA THR A 105 -6.03 8.83 1.62
C THR A 105 -5.50 7.41 1.58
N LEU A 106 -5.16 6.85 2.75
CA LEU A 106 -4.67 5.47 2.83
C LEU A 106 -5.76 4.47 2.44
N GLY A 107 -7.01 4.68 2.90
CA GLY A 107 -8.15 3.85 2.49
C GLY A 107 -8.42 3.94 0.99
N GLY A 108 -8.30 5.14 0.39
CA GLY A 108 -8.39 5.32 -1.06
C GLY A 108 -7.30 4.57 -1.83
N ASN A 109 -6.06 4.57 -1.32
CA ASN A 109 -4.95 3.81 -1.91
C ASN A 109 -5.20 2.29 -1.87
N VAL A 110 -5.71 1.79 -0.74
CA VAL A 110 -6.09 0.37 -0.57
C VAL A 110 -7.28 0.01 -1.46
N ALA A 111 -8.34 0.82 -1.49
CA ALA A 111 -9.52 0.59 -2.32
C ALA A 111 -9.21 0.63 -3.83
N ASN A 112 -8.25 1.46 -4.25
CA ASN A 112 -7.79 1.53 -5.62
C ASN A 112 -7.06 0.24 -6.06
N ALA A 113 -6.51 -0.53 -5.12
CA ALA A 113 -5.84 -1.82 -5.33
C ALA A 113 -4.88 -1.81 -6.53
N SER A 114 -4.10 -0.73 -6.68
CA SER A 114 -3.11 -0.62 -7.75
C SER A 114 -1.90 -1.50 -7.46
N PRO A 115 -1.43 -2.33 -8.42
CA PRO A 115 -0.15 -3.04 -8.27
C PRO A 115 1.05 -2.11 -8.01
N ALA A 116 0.94 -0.84 -8.42
CA ALA A 116 1.93 0.21 -8.22
C ALA A 116 1.62 1.11 -7.01
N GLY A 117 0.71 0.71 -6.14
CA GLY A 117 0.32 1.45 -4.94
C GLY A 117 1.38 1.33 -3.85
N ASP A 118 2.24 2.34 -3.72
CA ASP A 118 3.35 2.32 -2.75
C ASP A 118 2.87 2.15 -1.30
N GLY A 119 1.67 2.66 -0.96
CA GLY A 119 1.09 2.50 0.38
C GLY A 119 0.67 1.08 0.73
N LEU A 120 0.48 0.20 -0.26
CA LEU A 120 0.16 -1.21 -0.02
C LEU A 120 1.37 -2.00 0.51
N ILE A 121 2.58 -1.68 0.05
CA ILE A 121 3.80 -2.42 0.39
C ILE A 121 4.02 -2.51 1.90
N PRO A 122 4.06 -1.39 2.66
CA PRO A 122 4.21 -1.45 4.11
C PRO A 122 3.07 -2.17 4.81
N LEU A 123 1.85 -2.09 4.30
CA LEU A 123 0.69 -2.80 4.87
C LEU A 123 0.86 -4.32 4.77
N TYR A 124 1.39 -4.82 3.65
CA TYR A 124 1.72 -6.25 3.49
C TYR A 124 2.87 -6.68 4.41
N LEU A 125 3.92 -5.86 4.56
CA LEU A 125 5.07 -6.16 5.43
C LEU A 125 4.67 -6.25 6.90
N LEU A 126 3.76 -5.36 7.32
CA LEU A 126 3.30 -5.26 8.70
C LEU A 126 2.14 -6.20 9.02
N GLY A 127 1.59 -6.91 8.02
CA GLY A 127 0.42 -7.77 8.22
C GLY A 127 -0.83 -6.99 8.60
N ALA A 128 -1.02 -5.82 8.00
CA ALA A 128 -2.15 -4.94 8.30
C ALA A 128 -3.50 -5.62 8.00
N ARG A 129 -4.52 -5.24 8.75
CA ARG A 129 -5.90 -5.66 8.52
C ARG A 129 -6.75 -4.49 8.05
N VAL A 130 -7.66 -4.78 7.14
CA VAL A 130 -8.63 -3.84 6.61
C VAL A 130 -9.95 -4.05 7.33
N ASN A 131 -10.38 -3.06 8.10
CA ASN A 131 -11.68 -3.06 8.77
C ASN A 131 -12.72 -2.48 7.81
N VAL A 132 -13.76 -3.25 7.55
CA VAL A 132 -14.83 -2.95 6.59
C VAL A 132 -16.14 -2.84 7.33
N VAL A 133 -16.92 -1.81 7.01
CA VAL A 133 -18.29 -1.62 7.47
C VAL A 133 -19.25 -1.80 6.29
N GLY A 134 -20.34 -2.50 6.52
CA GLY A 134 -21.39 -2.75 5.54
C GLY A 134 -22.78 -2.71 6.15
N PRO A 135 -23.83 -2.92 5.34
CA PRO A 135 -25.23 -2.80 5.81
C PRO A 135 -25.60 -3.77 6.92
N ALA A 136 -25.02 -4.97 6.92
CA ALA A 136 -25.41 -6.02 7.85
C ALA A 136 -24.40 -6.23 8.98
N ARG A 137 -23.11 -5.93 8.75
CA ARG A 137 -22.02 -6.23 9.70
C ARG A 137 -20.75 -5.46 9.42
N GLU A 138 -19.91 -5.39 10.44
CA GLU A 138 -18.50 -5.07 10.29
C GLU A 138 -17.68 -6.37 10.14
N ARG A 139 -16.56 -6.30 9.43
CA ARG A 139 -15.62 -7.40 9.27
C ARG A 139 -14.19 -6.90 9.11
N SER A 140 -13.24 -7.72 9.44
CA SER A 140 -11.82 -7.42 9.34
C SER A 140 -11.10 -8.51 8.53
N LEU A 141 -10.32 -8.11 7.55
CA LEU A 141 -9.61 -9.00 6.64
C LEU A 141 -8.11 -8.64 6.63
N PRO A 142 -7.20 -9.61 6.54
CA PRO A 142 -5.82 -9.32 6.17
C PRO A 142 -5.76 -8.56 4.84
N VAL A 143 -4.85 -7.59 4.71
CA VAL A 143 -4.70 -6.82 3.46
C VAL A 143 -4.39 -7.71 2.27
N GLU A 144 -3.67 -8.82 2.48
CA GLU A 144 -3.35 -9.83 1.46
C GLU A 144 -4.60 -10.54 0.91
N GLU A 145 -5.63 -10.73 1.74
CA GLU A 145 -6.92 -11.30 1.35
C GLU A 145 -7.89 -10.24 0.82
N PHE A 146 -7.69 -8.99 1.22
CA PHE A 146 -8.54 -7.89 0.78
C PHE A 146 -8.26 -7.45 -0.66
N VAL A 147 -6.99 -7.42 -1.09
CA VAL A 147 -6.57 -7.02 -2.44
C VAL A 147 -6.53 -8.24 -3.36
N LEU A 148 -7.55 -8.38 -4.21
CA LEU A 148 -7.75 -9.57 -5.06
C LEU A 148 -7.05 -9.48 -6.43
N GLY A 149 -6.61 -8.28 -6.84
CA GLY A 149 -5.99 -8.05 -8.14
C GLY A 149 -6.01 -6.58 -8.53
N PRO A 150 -5.53 -6.22 -9.72
CA PRO A 150 -5.49 -4.84 -10.16
C PRO A 150 -6.89 -4.22 -10.19
N GLY A 151 -7.12 -3.20 -9.35
CA GLY A 151 -8.40 -2.52 -9.20
C GLY A 151 -9.52 -3.38 -8.58
N ARG A 152 -9.19 -4.52 -8.00
CA ARG A 152 -10.16 -5.46 -7.43
C ARG A 152 -9.89 -5.72 -5.95
N THR A 153 -10.92 -5.52 -5.15
CA THR A 153 -10.89 -5.75 -3.70
C THR A 153 -12.01 -6.71 -3.28
N ALA A 154 -11.96 -7.17 -2.04
CA ALA A 154 -12.99 -8.00 -1.43
C ALA A 154 -14.21 -7.20 -0.94
N LEU A 155 -14.31 -5.90 -1.23
CA LEU A 155 -15.49 -5.07 -0.92
C LEU A 155 -16.71 -5.61 -1.67
N GLN A 156 -17.82 -5.69 -0.96
CA GLN A 156 -19.13 -6.01 -1.50
C GLN A 156 -19.97 -4.73 -1.71
N PRO A 157 -21.06 -4.79 -2.47
CA PRO A 157 -21.96 -3.66 -2.61
C PRO A 157 -22.42 -3.11 -1.25
N GLY A 158 -22.33 -1.80 -1.06
CA GLY A 158 -22.66 -1.15 0.18
C GLY A 158 -21.56 -1.20 1.26
N GLU A 159 -20.43 -1.84 1.01
CA GLU A 159 -19.33 -1.86 1.97
C GLU A 159 -18.34 -0.70 1.76
N LEU A 160 -17.82 -0.18 2.88
CA LEU A 160 -16.77 0.84 2.93
C LEU A 160 -15.60 0.36 3.79
N ILE A 161 -14.39 0.76 3.42
CA ILE A 161 -13.25 0.65 4.34
C ILE A 161 -13.46 1.66 5.45
N ARG A 162 -13.51 1.20 6.70
CA ARG A 162 -13.62 2.05 7.88
C ARG A 162 -12.25 2.52 8.35
N SER A 163 -11.34 1.58 8.53
CA SER A 163 -9.99 1.84 9.02
C SER A 163 -9.02 0.73 8.61
N LEU A 164 -7.74 0.96 8.87
CA LEU A 164 -6.67 -0.03 8.78
C LEU A 164 -6.06 -0.22 10.17
N ALA A 165 -6.05 -1.46 10.66
CA ALA A 165 -5.35 -1.85 11.87
C ALA A 165 -3.96 -2.36 11.47
N ILE A 166 -2.92 -1.69 11.94
CA ILE A 166 -1.54 -1.93 11.53
C ILE A 166 -0.74 -2.35 12.76
N PRO A 167 -0.34 -3.63 12.86
CA PRO A 167 0.52 -4.09 13.94
C PRO A 167 1.87 -3.39 13.93
N LEU A 168 2.46 -3.20 15.11
CA LEU A 168 3.85 -2.77 15.21
C LEU A 168 4.78 -3.91 14.78
N PRO A 169 5.86 -3.61 14.06
CA PRO A 169 6.91 -4.60 13.87
C PRO A 169 7.57 -4.93 15.23
N GLN A 170 8.18 -6.10 15.33
CA GLN A 170 9.04 -6.41 16.46
C GLN A 170 10.21 -5.42 16.52
N ASP A 171 10.70 -5.15 17.74
CA ASP A 171 11.83 -4.25 17.93
C ASP A 171 13.09 -4.72 17.17
N GLY A 172 13.93 -3.77 16.79
CA GLY A 172 15.15 -4.05 16.02
C GLY A 172 14.94 -4.28 14.52
N ALA A 173 13.75 -4.03 13.99
CA ALA A 173 13.52 -4.06 12.55
C ALA A 173 14.23 -2.89 11.84
N HIS A 174 15.05 -3.18 10.84
CA HIS A 174 15.61 -2.20 9.93
C HIS A 174 14.65 -2.00 8.74
N PRO A 175 13.97 -0.84 8.63
CA PRO A 175 13.04 -0.58 7.56
C PRO A 175 13.79 -0.11 6.31
N TYR A 176 13.39 -0.63 5.16
CA TYR A 176 13.90 -0.21 3.86
C TYR A 176 12.74 -0.02 2.88
N PHE A 177 12.75 1.08 2.14
CA PHE A 177 11.83 1.30 1.03
C PHE A 177 12.52 2.03 -0.11
N ARG A 178 12.47 1.45 -1.29
CA ARG A 178 12.96 2.08 -2.52
C ARG A 178 12.06 1.77 -3.70
N LYS A 179 11.85 2.77 -4.55
CA LYS A 179 11.17 2.59 -5.82
C LYS A 179 11.99 3.16 -6.97
N VAL A 180 11.87 2.49 -8.10
CA VAL A 180 12.46 2.92 -9.36
C VAL A 180 11.35 3.36 -10.30
N GLY A 181 11.54 4.49 -10.95
CA GLY A 181 10.62 5.06 -11.91
C GLY A 181 11.37 5.80 -13.03
N ARG A 182 10.62 6.37 -13.99
CA ARG A 182 11.21 7.03 -15.18
C ARG A 182 11.71 8.46 -14.93
N ARG A 183 11.40 9.06 -13.77
CA ARG A 183 11.73 10.45 -13.40
C ARG A 183 12.17 10.47 -11.94
N GLN A 184 12.83 11.55 -11.49
CA GLN A 184 13.25 11.66 -10.09
C GLN A 184 12.11 12.08 -9.13
N ALA A 185 11.01 12.62 -9.64
CA ALA A 185 9.87 13.07 -8.83
C ALA A 185 8.53 12.68 -9.48
N LEU A 186 7.47 12.59 -8.66
CA LEU A 186 6.08 12.30 -9.06
C LEU A 186 5.93 10.97 -9.81
N LEU A 187 6.58 9.92 -9.31
CA LEU A 187 6.71 8.64 -10.02
C LEU A 187 5.58 7.67 -9.70
N ILE A 188 5.02 7.06 -10.75
CA ILE A 188 4.44 5.72 -10.63
C ILE A 188 5.59 4.73 -10.73
N ALA A 189 5.69 3.83 -9.76
CA ALA A 189 6.78 2.85 -9.71
C ALA A 189 6.80 1.93 -10.93
N VAL A 190 8.00 1.72 -11.48
CA VAL A 190 8.30 0.64 -12.44
C VAL A 190 8.50 -0.66 -11.67
N ALA A 191 9.23 -0.60 -10.58
CA ALA A 191 9.37 -1.61 -9.55
C ALA A 191 9.63 -0.91 -8.22
N SER A 192 9.18 -1.50 -7.14
CA SER A 192 9.47 -1.04 -5.77
C SER A 192 9.70 -2.23 -4.85
N LEU A 193 10.56 -2.03 -3.86
CA LEU A 193 10.83 -2.98 -2.79
C LEU A 193 10.69 -2.28 -1.45
N GLY A 194 9.88 -2.85 -0.58
CA GLY A 194 9.91 -2.60 0.85
C GLY A 194 10.48 -3.81 1.57
N ALA A 195 11.19 -3.56 2.67
CA ALA A 195 11.71 -4.61 3.53
C ALA A 195 11.66 -4.21 5.00
N LEU A 196 11.50 -5.22 5.85
CA LEU A 196 11.81 -5.19 7.28
C LEU A 196 12.82 -6.30 7.51
N VAL A 197 14.02 -5.96 7.99
CA VAL A 197 15.09 -6.92 8.20
C VAL A 197 15.58 -6.82 9.64
N TRP A 198 15.70 -7.96 10.30
CA TRP A 198 16.31 -8.08 11.62
C TRP A 198 17.66 -8.76 11.48
N VAL A 199 18.69 -8.13 12.03
CA VAL A 199 20.05 -8.62 11.98
C VAL A 199 20.51 -8.93 13.41
N GLU A 200 21.15 -10.08 13.59
CA GLU A 200 21.75 -10.52 14.84
C GLU A 200 23.10 -11.19 14.53
N ASP A 201 24.14 -10.82 15.24
CA ASP A 201 25.52 -11.31 15.05
C ASP A 201 26.03 -11.19 13.58
N GLY A 202 25.63 -10.11 12.89
CA GLY A 202 26.03 -9.86 11.48
C GLY A 202 25.26 -10.67 10.43
N ALA A 203 24.29 -11.50 10.84
CA ALA A 203 23.48 -12.30 9.95
C ALA A 203 21.99 -11.92 10.05
N VAL A 204 21.23 -12.13 8.98
CA VAL A 204 19.79 -11.91 8.96
C VAL A 204 19.10 -12.97 9.85
N ARG A 205 18.44 -12.50 10.91
CA ARG A 205 17.57 -13.34 11.78
C ARG A 205 16.19 -13.55 11.17
N GLU A 206 15.61 -12.48 10.64
CA GLU A 206 14.30 -12.46 9.96
C GLU A 206 14.32 -11.42 8.84
N ALA A 207 13.66 -11.73 7.74
CA ALA A 207 13.42 -10.78 6.66
C ALA A 207 11.98 -10.88 6.18
N ARG A 208 11.36 -9.72 5.97
CA ARG A 208 10.08 -9.58 5.26
C ARG A 208 10.30 -8.68 4.07
N LEU A 209 9.94 -9.15 2.89
CA LEU A 209 10.09 -8.44 1.63
C LEU A 209 8.72 -8.27 0.98
N ALA A 210 8.46 -7.11 0.38
CA ALA A 210 7.26 -6.87 -0.41
C ALA A 210 7.61 -6.04 -1.64
N LEU A 211 7.20 -6.53 -2.82
CA LEU A 211 7.47 -5.88 -4.09
C LEU A 211 6.19 -5.35 -4.73
N GLY A 212 6.25 -4.13 -5.24
CA GLY A 212 5.19 -3.50 -6.02
C GLY A 212 5.53 -3.42 -7.50
N SER A 213 4.53 -3.31 -8.35
CA SER A 213 4.61 -3.18 -9.82
C SER A 213 5.21 -4.38 -10.56
N VAL A 214 5.37 -5.52 -9.92
CA VAL A 214 6.03 -6.72 -10.48
C VAL A 214 5.17 -7.98 -10.46
N ALA A 215 3.93 -7.86 -10.02
CA ALA A 215 2.91 -8.90 -9.99
C ALA A 215 1.52 -8.24 -10.04
N PRO A 216 0.41 -8.98 -10.20
CA PRO A 216 -0.95 -8.43 -10.16
C PRO A 216 -1.33 -7.75 -8.84
N THR A 217 -0.74 -8.17 -7.73
CA THR A 217 -0.84 -7.56 -6.40
C THR A 217 0.57 -7.35 -5.84
N VAL A 218 0.68 -6.79 -4.63
CA VAL A 218 1.95 -6.79 -3.90
C VAL A 218 2.44 -8.23 -3.73
N LEU A 219 3.69 -8.49 -4.08
CA LEU A 219 4.30 -9.81 -4.01
C LEU A 219 5.17 -9.93 -2.75
N ARG A 220 4.91 -10.94 -1.92
CA ARG A 220 5.79 -11.39 -0.84
C ARG A 220 6.59 -12.61 -1.31
N PRO A 221 7.89 -12.48 -1.66
CA PRO A 221 8.71 -13.60 -2.13
C PRO A 221 9.18 -14.47 -0.94
N ARG A 222 8.27 -15.25 -0.35
CA ARG A 222 8.48 -16.01 0.90
C ARG A 222 9.69 -16.97 0.85
N GLU A 223 10.01 -17.51 -0.33
CA GLU A 223 11.20 -18.37 -0.51
C GLU A 223 12.49 -17.58 -0.38
N VAL A 224 12.53 -16.35 -0.95
CA VAL A 224 13.69 -15.45 -0.83
C VAL A 224 13.81 -14.95 0.61
N GLU A 225 12.69 -14.61 1.28
CA GLU A 225 12.69 -14.23 2.69
C GLU A 225 13.35 -15.32 3.57
N ARG A 226 12.96 -16.59 3.35
CA ARG A 226 13.54 -17.72 4.09
C ARG A 226 15.01 -17.96 3.74
N ALA A 227 15.37 -17.79 2.48
CA ALA A 227 16.75 -17.99 2.02
C ALA A 227 17.72 -16.90 2.51
N LEU A 228 17.22 -15.73 2.92
CA LEU A 228 18.03 -14.66 3.54
C LEU A 228 18.45 -15.00 4.96
N VAL A 229 17.64 -15.78 5.70
CA VAL A 229 17.92 -16.12 7.10
C VAL A 229 19.27 -16.83 7.24
N GLY A 230 20.11 -16.37 8.18
CA GLY A 230 21.46 -16.86 8.43
C GLY A 230 22.53 -16.28 7.49
N ARG A 231 22.16 -15.45 6.51
CA ARG A 231 23.11 -14.81 5.59
C ARG A 231 23.47 -13.40 6.03
N PRO A 232 24.69 -12.93 5.75
CA PRO A 232 25.04 -11.53 5.91
C PRO A 232 24.36 -10.67 4.83
N LEU A 233 24.11 -9.38 5.12
CA LEU A 233 23.61 -8.42 4.14
C LEU A 233 24.74 -7.86 3.27
N THR A 234 25.48 -8.73 2.61
CA THR A 234 26.53 -8.32 1.65
C THR A 234 26.01 -8.37 0.21
N VAL A 235 26.68 -7.62 -0.66
CA VAL A 235 26.34 -7.61 -2.11
C VAL A 235 26.40 -9.02 -2.68
N GLU A 236 27.42 -9.79 -2.31
CA GLU A 236 27.67 -11.16 -2.80
C GLU A 236 26.54 -12.10 -2.35
N ALA A 237 26.21 -12.13 -1.05
CA ALA A 237 25.16 -12.99 -0.51
C ALA A 237 23.76 -12.67 -1.09
N LEU A 238 23.48 -11.39 -1.32
CA LEU A 238 22.22 -10.95 -1.92
C LEU A 238 22.17 -11.24 -3.43
N ALA A 239 23.31 -11.17 -4.13
CA ALA A 239 23.39 -11.48 -5.56
C ALA A 239 23.07 -12.94 -5.86
N GLU A 240 23.41 -13.88 -4.97
CA GLU A 240 23.05 -15.30 -5.08
C GLU A 240 21.52 -15.54 -5.10
N LEU A 241 20.74 -14.65 -4.47
CA LEU A 241 19.28 -14.76 -4.40
C LEU A 241 18.57 -14.02 -5.53
N ARG A 242 19.30 -13.32 -6.38
CA ARG A 242 18.76 -12.52 -7.47
C ARG A 242 17.89 -13.33 -8.45
N ASP A 243 18.36 -14.51 -8.84
CA ASP A 243 17.66 -15.37 -9.79
C ASP A 243 16.40 -15.98 -9.18
N ALA A 244 16.44 -16.35 -7.90
CA ALA A 244 15.28 -16.80 -7.16
C ALA A 244 14.20 -15.70 -7.11
N LEU A 245 14.58 -14.45 -6.81
CA LEU A 245 13.64 -13.33 -6.86
C LEU A 245 13.12 -13.07 -8.27
N SER A 246 14.00 -13.09 -9.27
CA SER A 246 13.61 -12.89 -10.69
C SER A 246 12.61 -13.94 -11.16
N SER A 247 12.71 -15.16 -10.64
CA SER A 247 11.78 -16.25 -10.94
C SER A 247 10.44 -16.12 -10.21
N ALA A 248 10.40 -15.44 -9.06
CA ALA A 248 9.18 -15.21 -8.29
C ALA A 248 8.28 -14.11 -8.89
N VAL A 249 8.87 -13.06 -9.50
CA VAL A 249 8.11 -11.94 -10.04
C VAL A 249 7.39 -12.29 -11.35
N ARG A 250 6.23 -11.67 -11.57
CA ARG A 250 5.37 -11.86 -12.76
C ARG A 250 4.94 -10.51 -13.34
N PRO A 251 5.91 -9.67 -13.76
CA PRO A 251 5.60 -8.34 -14.27
C PRO A 251 4.99 -8.39 -15.67
N ILE A 252 4.19 -7.37 -15.98
CA ILE A 252 3.72 -7.08 -17.34
C ILE A 252 4.65 -6.09 -18.05
N SER A 253 4.64 -6.08 -19.37
CA SER A 253 5.17 -4.99 -20.19
C SER A 253 4.08 -3.95 -20.41
N ASP A 254 4.39 -2.68 -20.18
CA ASP A 254 3.50 -1.54 -20.44
C ASP A 254 4.32 -0.33 -20.94
N LEU A 255 3.65 0.82 -21.12
CA LEU A 255 4.28 2.07 -21.55
C LEU A 255 5.41 2.55 -20.63
N ARG A 256 5.50 2.04 -19.41
CA ARG A 256 6.50 2.46 -18.42
C ARG A 256 7.78 1.65 -18.55
N ALA A 257 7.66 0.32 -18.71
CA ALA A 257 8.81 -0.57 -18.81
C ALA A 257 8.42 -1.96 -19.35
N SER A 258 9.40 -2.68 -19.89
CA SER A 258 9.24 -4.09 -20.24
C SER A 258 9.25 -4.97 -18.99
N ALA A 259 8.65 -6.17 -19.10
CA ALA A 259 8.68 -7.18 -18.05
C ALA A 259 10.11 -7.56 -17.65
N ASP A 260 11.01 -7.69 -18.62
CA ASP A 260 12.42 -8.05 -18.38
C ASP A 260 13.18 -6.95 -17.64
N TYR A 261 12.90 -5.68 -17.96
CA TYR A 261 13.47 -4.57 -17.19
C TYR A 261 13.00 -4.59 -15.74
N ARG A 262 11.70 -4.83 -15.50
CA ARG A 262 11.15 -4.93 -14.14
C ARG A 262 11.78 -6.08 -13.36
N ARG A 263 12.01 -7.26 -13.99
CA ARG A 263 12.72 -8.38 -13.36
C ARG A 263 14.14 -7.99 -12.93
N ARG A 264 14.90 -7.38 -13.85
CA ARG A 264 16.29 -6.94 -13.55
C ARG A 264 16.32 -5.91 -12.43
N VAL A 265 15.42 -4.93 -12.45
CA VAL A 265 15.31 -3.91 -11.41
C VAL A 265 14.96 -4.52 -10.06
N SER A 266 14.06 -5.50 -10.01
CA SER A 266 13.72 -6.21 -8.77
C SER A 266 14.93 -6.87 -8.14
N GLY A 267 15.76 -7.55 -8.94
CA GLY A 267 17.01 -8.15 -8.47
C GLY A 267 18.02 -7.11 -7.97
N ASN A 268 18.12 -5.96 -8.63
CA ASN A 268 19.00 -4.88 -8.19
C ASN A 268 18.54 -4.26 -6.87
N LEU A 269 17.20 -4.09 -6.70
CA LEU A 269 16.61 -3.62 -5.44
C LEU A 269 16.86 -4.58 -4.28
N LEU A 270 16.94 -5.90 -4.54
CA LEU A 270 17.32 -6.87 -3.52
C LEU A 270 18.77 -6.65 -3.07
N ILE A 271 19.69 -6.48 -4.02
CA ILE A 271 21.12 -6.26 -3.73
C ILE A 271 21.32 -4.95 -2.95
N ASP A 272 20.50 -3.95 -3.20
CA ASP A 272 20.54 -2.64 -2.55
C ASP A 272 20.26 -2.71 -1.03
N LEU A 273 19.66 -3.83 -0.53
CA LEU A 273 19.53 -4.09 0.90
C LEU A 273 20.87 -4.18 1.63
N SER A 274 22.01 -4.40 0.92
CA SER A 274 23.34 -4.34 1.49
C SER A 274 23.65 -3.00 2.16
N SER A 275 22.97 -1.94 1.74
CA SER A 275 23.08 -0.61 2.38
C SER A 275 22.61 -0.60 3.84
N LEU A 276 21.80 -1.57 4.28
CA LEU A 276 21.39 -1.71 5.68
C LEU A 276 22.50 -2.25 6.59
N ALA A 277 23.53 -2.89 6.04
CA ALA A 277 24.67 -3.39 6.82
C ALA A 277 25.64 -2.28 7.23
N SER A 278 25.53 -1.08 6.65
CA SER A 278 26.47 0.04 6.83
C SER A 278 25.93 1.10 7.81
N GLY A 279 24.79 0.91 8.41
CA GLY A 279 24.15 1.80 9.39
C GLY A 279 23.96 1.10 10.71
#